data_aee4d68e4d5a43420621c398136aa8b7
#
_entry.id   aee4d68e4d5a43420621c398136aa8b7
#
_cell.length_a   1.000
_cell.length_b   1.000
_cell.length_c   1.000
_cell.angle_alpha   90.00
_cell.angle_beta   90.00
_cell.angle_gamma   90.00
#
_symmetry.space_group_name_H-M   'P 1'
#
loop_
_entity.id
_entity.type
_entity.pdbx_description
1 polymer ?
#
loop_
_entity_poly.entity_id
_entity_poly.type
_entity_poly.pdbx_seq_one_letter_code
_entity_poly.pdbx_strand_id
1 'polypeptide(L)'
;MAEALTLAQKAGVDPGLVFQAIKGGLAGSTVMNAKAPMMIEGNDKPGFKVDLHIKDLNNALDCAHTVGAPVPMTAEVQEILQWLDS
;
A
#
# COMPACT_ATOMS: atom_id res chain seq x y z
N MET A 1 -5.91 -1.93 0.43
CA MET A 1 -6.61 -0.69 0.03
C MET A 1 -6.54 -0.44 -1.48
N ALA A 2 -5.37 -0.30 -2.05
CA ALA A 2 -5.24 0.01 -3.48
C ALA A 2 -5.90 -1.01 -4.39
N GLU A 3 -5.76 -2.28 -4.08
CA GLU A 3 -6.40 -3.35 -4.84
C GLU A 3 -7.92 -3.28 -4.75
N ALA A 4 -8.46 -2.94 -3.58
CA ALA A 4 -9.90 -2.80 -3.41
C ALA A 4 -10.45 -1.65 -4.24
N LEU A 5 -9.75 -0.51 -4.29
CA LEU A 5 -10.16 0.64 -5.11
C LEU A 5 -10.06 0.32 -6.60
N THR A 6 -9.02 -0.40 -7.01
CA THR A 6 -8.84 -0.83 -8.40
C THR A 6 -9.95 -1.80 -8.81
N LEU A 7 -10.27 -2.75 -7.93
CA LEU A 7 -11.35 -3.70 -8.17
C LEU A 7 -12.69 -2.98 -8.32
N ALA A 8 -12.98 -2.02 -7.45
CA ALA A 8 -14.21 -1.22 -7.53
C ALA A 8 -14.30 -0.51 -8.89
N GLN A 9 -13.22 0.14 -9.31
CA GLN A 9 -13.18 0.86 -10.58
C GLN A 9 -13.44 -0.06 -11.76
N LYS A 10 -12.80 -1.23 -11.78
CA LYS A 10 -12.98 -2.23 -12.84
C LYS A 10 -14.40 -2.82 -12.85
N ALA A 11 -15.05 -2.89 -11.69
CA ALA A 11 -16.43 -3.39 -11.58
C ALA A 11 -17.47 -2.32 -11.89
N GLY A 12 -17.04 -1.09 -12.21
CA GLY A 12 -17.96 0.00 -12.53
C GLY A 12 -18.54 0.70 -11.31
N VAL A 13 -17.93 0.50 -10.13
CA VAL A 13 -18.34 1.17 -8.89
C VAL A 13 -17.42 2.36 -8.65
N ASP A 14 -18.00 3.48 -8.23
CA ASP A 14 -17.20 4.69 -7.92
C ASP A 14 -16.28 4.41 -6.74
N PRO A 15 -14.94 4.48 -6.92
CA PRO A 15 -14.00 4.22 -5.83
C PRO A 15 -14.13 5.21 -4.68
N GLY A 16 -14.57 6.45 -4.95
CA GLY A 16 -14.84 7.43 -3.90
C GLY A 16 -15.95 6.98 -2.95
N LEU A 17 -16.99 6.36 -3.48
CA LEU A 17 -18.07 5.81 -2.65
C LEU A 17 -17.60 4.62 -1.82
N VAL A 18 -16.76 3.77 -2.40
CA VAL A 18 -16.18 2.63 -1.66
C VAL A 18 -15.32 3.15 -0.51
N PHE A 19 -14.46 4.14 -0.75
CA PHE A 19 -13.64 4.74 0.28
C PHE A 19 -14.51 5.29 1.42
N GLN A 20 -15.55 6.05 1.09
CA GLN A 20 -16.46 6.61 2.10
C GLN A 20 -17.13 5.52 2.93
N ALA A 21 -17.49 4.39 2.29
CA ALA A 21 -18.14 3.28 2.97
C ALA A 21 -17.24 2.56 3.96
N ILE A 22 -15.94 2.41 3.64
CA ILE A 22 -15.04 1.57 4.43
C ILE A 22 -14.18 2.35 5.43
N LYS A 23 -14.02 3.66 5.23
CA LYS A 23 -13.08 4.46 6.05
C LYS A 23 -13.45 4.50 7.54
N GLY A 24 -14.73 4.39 7.86
CA GLY A 24 -15.21 4.42 9.25
C GLY A 24 -15.30 3.05 9.90
N GLY A 25 -14.98 1.98 9.18
CA GLY A 25 -15.06 0.62 9.69
C GLY A 25 -13.72 0.09 10.15
N LEU A 26 -13.67 -1.22 10.44
CA LEU A 26 -12.47 -1.88 10.93
C LEU A 26 -11.33 -1.87 9.92
N ALA A 27 -11.64 -1.73 8.62
CA ALA A 27 -10.63 -1.64 7.57
C ALA A 27 -10.02 -0.23 7.46
N GLY A 28 -10.57 0.75 8.15
CA GLY A 28 -10.08 2.13 8.14
C GLY A 28 -8.72 2.25 8.79
N SER A 29 -7.91 3.20 8.31
CA SER A 29 -6.59 3.48 8.85
C SER A 29 -6.18 4.91 8.52
N THR A 30 -5.20 5.43 9.26
CA THR A 30 -4.62 6.75 8.96
C THR A 30 -3.97 6.74 7.58
N VAL A 31 -3.31 5.65 7.22
CA VAL A 31 -2.70 5.51 5.89
C VAL A 31 -3.77 5.57 4.80
N MET A 32 -4.88 4.87 4.99
CA MET A 32 -5.98 4.92 4.02
C MET A 32 -6.54 6.33 3.88
N ASN A 33 -6.76 7.02 5.01
CA ASN A 33 -7.27 8.39 4.98
C ASN A 33 -6.33 9.35 4.25
N ALA A 34 -5.03 9.16 4.39
CA ALA A 34 -4.03 10.02 3.75
C ALA A 34 -3.85 9.70 2.27
N LYS A 35 -3.91 8.42 1.88
CA LYS A 35 -3.48 7.97 0.56
C LYS A 35 -4.61 7.61 -0.39
N ALA A 36 -5.76 7.14 0.10
CA ALA A 36 -6.87 6.77 -0.79
C ALA A 36 -7.37 7.95 -1.63
N PRO A 37 -7.57 9.17 -1.06
CA PRO A 37 -7.94 10.31 -1.89
C PRO A 37 -6.94 10.61 -3.00
N MET A 38 -5.63 10.49 -2.72
CA MET A 38 -4.59 10.70 -3.73
C MET A 38 -4.71 9.70 -4.87
N MET A 39 -4.96 8.42 -4.54
CA MET A 39 -5.14 7.37 -5.54
C MET A 39 -6.36 7.62 -6.41
N ILE A 40 -7.48 8.02 -5.80
CA ILE A 40 -8.73 8.31 -6.50
C ILE A 40 -8.57 9.51 -7.44
N GLU A 41 -7.84 10.53 -7.01
CA GLU A 41 -7.59 11.75 -7.79
C GLU A 41 -6.51 11.58 -8.85
N GLY A 42 -5.76 10.47 -8.82
CA GLY A 42 -4.61 10.28 -9.70
C GLY A 42 -3.41 11.13 -9.32
N ASN A 43 -3.34 11.57 -8.06
CA ASN A 43 -2.21 12.35 -7.56
C ASN A 43 -1.08 11.40 -7.17
N ASP A 44 -0.01 11.38 -7.98
CA ASP A 44 1.14 10.50 -7.80
C ASP A 44 2.40 11.25 -7.37
N LYS A 45 2.26 12.44 -6.79
CA LYS A 45 3.40 13.19 -6.27
C LYS A 45 4.12 12.38 -5.19
N PRO A 46 5.46 12.26 -5.26
CA PRO A 46 6.21 11.49 -4.27
C PRO A 46 6.10 12.13 -2.88
N GLY A 47 5.71 11.33 -1.89
CA GLY A 47 5.81 11.70 -0.48
C GLY A 47 7.00 11.02 0.16
N PHE A 48 7.42 9.88 -0.40
CA PHE A 48 8.57 9.12 0.05
C PHE A 48 9.12 8.33 -1.14
N LYS A 49 10.43 8.31 -1.29
CA LYS A 49 11.06 7.67 -2.44
C LYS A 49 10.99 6.16 -2.35
N VAL A 50 10.74 5.50 -3.49
CA VAL A 50 10.63 4.04 -3.57
C VAL A 50 11.92 3.36 -3.13
N ASP A 51 13.07 3.87 -3.54
CA ASP A 51 14.36 3.28 -3.17
C ASP A 51 14.62 3.32 -1.66
N LEU A 52 14.19 4.37 -0.97
CA LEU A 52 14.28 4.45 0.48
C LEU A 52 13.33 3.47 1.16
N HIS A 53 12.13 3.29 0.59
CA HIS A 53 11.16 2.33 1.11
C HIS A 53 11.67 0.90 0.95
N ILE A 54 12.29 0.59 -0.19
CA ILE A 54 12.94 -0.71 -0.42
C ILE A 54 14.02 -0.96 0.63
N LYS A 55 14.84 0.04 0.92
CA LYS A 55 15.86 -0.06 1.96
C LYS A 55 15.25 -0.38 3.33
N ASP A 56 14.19 0.31 3.69
CA ASP A 56 13.51 0.09 4.97
C ASP A 56 12.94 -1.32 5.05
N LEU A 57 12.32 -1.80 3.97
CA LEU A 57 11.76 -3.15 3.93
C LEU A 57 12.85 -4.22 3.98
N ASN A 58 13.99 -3.98 3.31
CA ASN A 58 15.13 -4.90 3.40
C ASN A 58 15.66 -4.98 4.82
N ASN A 59 15.75 -3.86 5.54
CA ASN A 59 16.14 -3.85 6.94
C ASN A 59 15.16 -4.65 7.80
N ALA A 60 13.86 -4.50 7.54
CA ALA A 60 12.84 -5.26 8.26
C ALA A 60 12.96 -6.76 7.98
N LEU A 61 13.20 -7.15 6.73
CA LEU A 61 13.37 -8.54 6.35
C LEU A 61 14.62 -9.15 6.99
N ASP A 62 15.73 -8.42 7.00
CA ASP A 62 16.98 -8.88 7.63
C ASP A 62 16.75 -9.11 9.13
N CYS A 63 16.09 -8.18 9.79
CA CYS A 63 15.78 -8.31 11.21
C CYS A 63 14.85 -9.52 11.45
N ALA A 64 13.83 -9.67 10.63
CA ALA A 64 12.89 -10.79 10.76
C ALA A 64 13.59 -12.13 10.60
N HIS A 65 14.50 -12.25 9.64
CA HIS A 65 15.28 -13.48 9.45
C HIS A 65 16.18 -13.76 10.65
N THR A 66 16.78 -12.72 11.22
CA THR A 66 17.66 -12.87 12.38
C THR A 66 16.92 -13.40 13.61
N VAL A 67 15.68 -12.94 13.83
CA VAL A 67 14.88 -13.35 15.00
C VAL A 67 13.92 -14.50 14.69
N GLY A 68 13.88 -14.97 13.46
CA GLY A 68 13.02 -16.08 13.04
C GLY A 68 11.54 -15.73 12.91
N ALA A 69 11.20 -14.47 12.66
CA ALA A 69 9.81 -14.04 12.47
C ALA A 69 9.42 -14.15 11.00
N PRO A 70 8.34 -14.89 10.65
CA PRO A 70 7.87 -14.90 9.26
C PRO A 70 7.11 -13.63 8.92
N VAL A 71 7.50 -12.98 7.81
CA VAL A 71 6.87 -11.73 7.35
C VAL A 71 6.59 -11.81 5.84
N PRO A 72 5.76 -12.76 5.39
CA PRO A 72 5.54 -12.99 3.95
C PRO A 72 4.94 -11.78 3.23
N MET A 73 4.06 -11.04 3.86
CA MET A 73 3.46 -9.87 3.22
C MET A 73 4.47 -8.74 3.02
N THR A 74 5.35 -8.55 3.99
CA THR A 74 6.45 -7.58 3.88
C THR A 74 7.37 -7.96 2.72
N ALA A 75 7.71 -9.23 2.58
CA ALA A 75 8.55 -9.73 1.50
C ALA A 75 7.88 -9.49 0.14
N GLU A 76 6.59 -9.76 0.03
CA GLU A 76 5.85 -9.57 -1.22
C GLU A 76 5.80 -8.10 -1.62
N VAL A 77 5.51 -7.22 -0.69
CA VAL A 77 5.50 -5.77 -0.95
C VAL A 77 6.88 -5.29 -1.39
N GLN A 78 7.96 -5.77 -0.74
CA GLN A 78 9.32 -5.43 -1.13
C GLN A 78 9.61 -5.83 -2.57
N GLU A 79 9.20 -7.02 -2.99
CA GLU A 79 9.39 -7.49 -4.35
C GLU A 79 8.61 -6.63 -5.36
N ILE A 80 7.39 -6.22 -5.02
CA ILE A 80 6.59 -5.33 -5.87
C ILE A 80 7.30 -3.99 -6.05
N LEU A 81 7.80 -3.39 -4.97
CA LEU A 81 8.51 -2.13 -5.03
C LEU A 81 9.82 -2.25 -5.82
N GLN A 82 10.52 -3.37 -5.65
CA GLN A 82 11.74 -3.66 -6.42
C GLN A 82 11.44 -3.69 -7.92
N TRP A 83 10.33 -4.31 -8.29
CA TRP A 83 9.89 -4.37 -9.68
C TRP A 83 9.55 -2.97 -10.21
N LEU A 84 8.84 -2.17 -9.41
CA LEU A 84 8.47 -0.80 -9.82
C LEU A 84 9.69 0.12 -9.97
N ASP A 85 10.77 -0.14 -9.23
CA ASP A 85 11.99 0.66 -9.24
C ASP A 85 12.97 0.26 -10.36
N SER A 86 12.71 -0.83 -11.04
CA SER A 86 13.60 -1.35 -12.08
C SER A 86 13.44 -0.64 -13.43
#